data_1e4516d950186931bc59d17ff9e1a19d
#
_entry.id   1e4516d950186931bc59d17ff9e1a19d
#
_cell.length_a   1.000
_cell.length_b   1.000
_cell.length_c   1.000
_cell.angle_alpha   90.00
_cell.angle_beta   90.00
_cell.angle_gamma   90.00
#
_symmetry.space_group_name_H-M   'P 1'
#
loop_
_entity.id
_entity.type
_entity.pdbx_description
1 polymer ?
#
loop_
_entity_poly.entity_id
_entity_poly.type
_entity_poly.pdbx_seq_one_letter_code
_entity_poly.pdbx_strand_id
1 'polypeptide(L)'
;MQKKNKFPPGFAVAAVGLSGILFMTGCAGEYDVLDKVADSTTVGESITDKINDMVSDQSQNVTYICKRMKTLSGEVETEEDAERPEYNPETYADTSKADISKFKAKKISVSDDEVDDYIKSLMREARIYGDETDAIDEECIAHVAYVKTDTDTKEEIQNLSNMEWSFDSSFFPEEVSKKLIGCKVGDNVKVKCSGCEYDITVNDINSVNITNITVFTLTSGQYMKASNYRTFIKNYLYNQKVLSANEDSIDKLCKSVSVTGYPEDVLSYDIQQKFMYYYQITGASSPDDETFKSYIKENLGCKTTKEFTTKIQKEAEQSLDDEIKILALTKKYNLWLDDDKLAAEVMQNTTEYSSAEDYYAACSKSYARYFISKLNLAKEIQKNEERIEGAG
;
A
#
# COMPACT_ATOMS: atom_id res chain seq x y z
N MET A 1 -2.14 5.77 -29.49
CA MET A 1 -1.33 4.81 -28.73
C MET A 1 -1.48 5.16 -27.27
N GLN A 2 -2.42 4.54 -26.56
CA GLN A 2 -2.62 4.76 -25.13
C GLN A 2 -1.74 3.75 -24.40
N LYS A 3 -0.81 4.24 -23.57
CA LYS A 3 -0.08 3.40 -22.63
C LYS A 3 -1.07 3.02 -21.51
N LYS A 4 -1.50 1.77 -21.49
CA LYS A 4 -2.18 1.18 -20.33
C LYS A 4 -1.12 1.02 -19.22
N ASN A 5 -1.21 1.81 -18.17
CA ASN A 5 -0.52 1.52 -16.91
C ASN A 5 -1.21 0.31 -16.28
N LYS A 6 -0.60 -0.85 -16.45
CA LYS A 6 -0.96 -2.05 -15.67
C LYS A 6 -0.18 -1.98 -14.36
N PHE A 7 -0.86 -1.80 -13.24
CA PHE A 7 -0.30 -2.15 -11.94
C PHE A 7 -0.22 -3.67 -11.86
N PRO A 8 0.90 -4.26 -11.47
CA PRO A 8 0.95 -5.70 -11.26
C PRO A 8 0.14 -6.07 -10.01
N PRO A 9 -0.73 -7.08 -10.08
CA PRO A 9 -1.35 -7.66 -8.89
C PRO A 9 -0.26 -8.38 -8.07
N GLY A 10 -0.34 -8.35 -6.78
CA GLY A 10 0.60 -9.01 -5.87
C GLY A 10 1.49 -8.05 -5.07
N PHE A 11 1.43 -6.75 -5.33
CA PHE A 11 2.21 -5.75 -4.59
C PHE A 11 1.43 -5.00 -3.50
N ALA A 12 0.10 -5.18 -3.42
CA ALA A 12 -0.74 -4.37 -2.54
C ALA A 12 -0.52 -4.68 -1.04
N VAL A 13 -0.36 -5.95 -0.68
CA VAL A 13 -0.26 -6.35 0.74
C VAL A 13 1.12 -6.03 1.34
N ALA A 14 2.19 -6.23 0.57
CA ALA A 14 3.55 -5.88 1.02
C ALA A 14 3.82 -4.37 0.99
N ALA A 15 3.15 -3.64 0.08
CA ALA A 15 3.37 -2.21 -0.11
C ALA A 15 2.76 -1.35 0.99
N VAL A 16 1.65 -1.75 1.64
CA VAL A 16 0.96 -0.90 2.62
C VAL A 16 1.64 -0.92 3.98
N GLY A 17 2.10 -2.07 4.47
CA GLY A 17 2.94 -2.11 5.68
C GLY A 17 4.27 -1.36 5.50
N LEU A 18 4.88 -1.42 4.32
CA LEU A 18 6.07 -0.66 3.95
C LEU A 18 5.74 0.77 3.49
N SER A 19 4.55 1.03 2.91
CA SER A 19 4.13 2.37 2.47
C SER A 19 3.87 3.31 3.63
N GLY A 20 3.36 2.84 4.75
CA GLY A 20 3.24 3.67 5.96
C GLY A 20 4.59 4.23 6.39
N ILE A 21 5.66 3.44 6.25
CA ILE A 21 7.03 3.84 6.55
C ILE A 21 7.65 4.62 5.38
N LEU A 22 7.37 4.24 4.12
CA LEU A 22 7.91 4.87 2.90
C LEU A 22 7.26 6.21 2.57
N PHE A 23 5.96 6.41 2.84
CA PHE A 23 5.30 7.72 2.66
C PHE A 23 5.77 8.78 3.67
N MET A 24 6.26 8.36 4.84
CA MET A 24 6.94 9.26 5.77
C MET A 24 8.31 9.74 5.24
N THR A 25 8.88 9.06 4.23
CA THR A 25 10.22 9.35 3.73
C THR A 25 10.25 9.99 2.33
N GLY A 26 9.12 10.28 1.71
CA GLY A 26 9.04 10.97 0.42
C GLY A 26 10.19 10.68 -0.55
N CYS A 27 9.98 9.73 -1.45
CA CYS A 27 10.73 9.52 -2.69
C CYS A 27 12.08 8.80 -2.69
N ALA A 28 12.11 7.81 -3.56
CA ALA A 28 13.23 7.24 -4.30
C ALA A 28 14.08 6.19 -3.56
N GLY A 29 13.86 4.95 -3.90
CA GLY A 29 14.70 3.81 -3.57
C GLY A 29 13.93 2.48 -3.49
N GLU A 30 12.92 2.33 -4.33
CA GLU A 30 11.90 1.26 -4.27
C GLU A 30 12.43 -0.17 -4.51
N TYR A 31 13.66 -0.35 -4.96
CA TYR A 31 14.10 -1.65 -5.49
C TYR A 31 15.05 -2.45 -4.61
N ASP A 32 15.78 -1.81 -3.71
CA ASP A 32 16.89 -2.45 -3.01
C ASP A 32 16.49 -3.25 -1.76
N VAL A 33 15.35 -2.94 -1.15
CA VAL A 33 14.87 -3.64 0.06
C VAL A 33 14.14 -4.95 -0.30
N LEU A 34 13.40 -4.94 -1.41
CA LEU A 34 12.65 -6.13 -1.87
C LEU A 34 13.57 -7.21 -2.42
N ASP A 35 14.67 -6.83 -3.11
CA ASP A 35 15.67 -7.78 -3.59
C ASP A 35 16.41 -8.47 -2.43
N LYS A 36 16.70 -7.76 -1.35
CA LYS A 36 17.33 -8.34 -0.15
C LYS A 36 16.40 -9.27 0.64
N VAL A 37 15.09 -9.02 0.63
CA VAL A 37 14.09 -9.91 1.25
C VAL A 37 13.92 -11.19 0.42
N ALA A 38 13.95 -11.09 -0.90
CA ALA A 38 13.85 -12.25 -1.79
C ALA A 38 15.04 -13.22 -1.66
N ASP A 39 16.25 -12.70 -1.45
CA ASP A 39 17.46 -13.52 -1.33
C ASP A 39 17.61 -14.25 0.04
N SER A 40 16.86 -13.86 1.06
CA SER A 40 16.98 -14.42 2.42
C SER A 40 15.99 -15.54 2.75
N THR A 41 15.13 -15.97 1.81
CA THR A 41 14.09 -16.96 2.07
C THR A 41 14.64 -18.39 2.10
N THR A 42 14.80 -18.95 3.30
CA THR A 42 14.91 -20.40 3.52
C THR A 42 13.53 -21.04 3.45
N VAL A 43 13.47 -22.22 2.84
CA VAL A 43 12.26 -23.04 2.63
C VAL A 43 11.50 -23.25 3.96
N GLY A 44 10.24 -22.77 4.05
CA GLY A 44 9.31 -23.09 5.14
C GLY A 44 8.68 -21.93 5.89
N GLU A 45 9.15 -20.69 5.75
CA GLU A 45 8.51 -19.51 6.36
C GLU A 45 7.84 -18.65 5.29
N SER A 46 6.60 -18.23 5.53
CA SER A 46 5.92 -17.35 4.59
C SER A 46 6.60 -15.98 4.56
N ILE A 47 6.61 -15.33 3.41
CA ILE A 47 7.13 -13.95 3.26
C ILE A 47 6.38 -13.01 4.21
N THR A 48 5.09 -13.26 4.44
CA THR A 48 4.22 -12.52 5.35
C THR A 48 4.70 -12.61 6.80
N ASP A 49 5.10 -13.82 7.26
CA ASP A 49 5.60 -14.00 8.63
C ASP A 49 6.92 -13.25 8.84
N LYS A 50 7.82 -13.29 7.86
CA LYS A 50 9.08 -12.52 7.91
C LYS A 50 8.87 -11.02 7.88
N ILE A 51 7.91 -10.54 7.08
CA ILE A 51 7.55 -9.11 7.04
C ILE A 51 6.93 -8.70 8.39
N ASN A 52 6.05 -9.52 8.96
CA ASN A 52 5.44 -9.26 10.26
C ASN A 52 6.47 -9.28 11.40
N ASP A 53 7.43 -10.21 11.36
CA ASP A 53 8.54 -10.26 12.32
C ASP A 53 9.46 -9.04 12.18
N MET A 54 9.78 -8.62 10.94
CA MET A 54 10.55 -7.40 10.68
C MET A 54 9.81 -6.15 11.15
N VAL A 55 8.51 -6.04 10.92
CA VAL A 55 7.69 -4.91 11.39
C VAL A 55 7.58 -4.90 12.91
N SER A 56 7.40 -6.06 13.55
CA SER A 56 7.40 -6.20 15.01
C SER A 56 8.74 -5.84 15.63
N ASP A 57 9.84 -6.36 15.09
CA ASP A 57 11.21 -5.99 15.52
C ASP A 57 11.49 -4.50 15.30
N GLN A 58 10.99 -3.92 14.22
CA GLN A 58 11.16 -2.50 13.92
C GLN A 58 10.44 -1.60 14.92
N SER A 59 9.21 -1.97 15.33
CA SER A 59 8.48 -1.17 16.34
C SER A 59 9.19 -1.18 17.71
N GLN A 60 9.76 -2.32 18.12
CA GLN A 60 10.53 -2.45 19.34
C GLN A 60 11.86 -1.68 19.27
N ASN A 61 12.54 -1.73 18.12
CA ASN A 61 13.79 -1.00 17.90
C ASN A 61 13.58 0.51 17.82
N VAL A 62 12.48 0.99 17.23
CA VAL A 62 12.12 2.40 17.19
C VAL A 62 11.91 2.93 18.62
N THR A 63 11.16 2.20 19.45
CA THR A 63 10.97 2.55 20.87
C THR A 63 12.31 2.58 21.63
N TYR A 64 13.18 1.60 21.39
CA TYR A 64 14.51 1.54 22.02
C TYR A 64 15.42 2.69 21.56
N ILE A 65 15.44 3.04 20.29
CA ILE A 65 16.27 4.13 19.74
C ILE A 65 15.75 5.48 20.23
N CYS A 66 14.42 5.69 20.31
CA CYS A 66 13.84 6.90 20.91
C CYS A 66 14.28 7.10 22.36
N LYS A 67 14.24 6.04 23.19
CA LYS A 67 14.75 6.06 24.56
C LYS A 67 16.24 6.41 24.60
N ARG A 68 17.04 5.83 23.69
CA ARG A 68 18.49 6.07 23.65
C ARG A 68 18.87 7.47 23.17
N MET A 69 18.15 8.05 22.21
CA MET A 69 18.40 9.42 21.75
C MET A 69 18.06 10.45 22.84
N LYS A 70 16.97 10.26 23.60
CA LYS A 70 16.66 11.10 24.78
C LYS A 70 17.78 11.05 25.83
N THR A 71 18.37 9.87 26.02
CA THR A 71 19.51 9.70 26.94
C THR A 71 20.77 10.39 26.41
N LEU A 72 21.03 10.40 25.13
CA LEU A 72 22.21 11.00 24.49
C LEU A 72 22.10 12.54 24.37
N SER A 73 20.88 13.09 24.24
CA SER A 73 20.64 14.54 24.22
C SER A 73 20.67 15.18 25.61
N GLY A 74 20.78 14.40 26.69
CA GLY A 74 20.78 14.88 28.06
C GLY A 74 19.40 15.33 28.57
N GLU A 75 18.33 15.15 27.79
CA GLU A 75 16.96 15.34 28.21
C GLU A 75 16.47 14.05 28.87
N VAL A 76 16.43 14.05 30.17
CA VAL A 76 15.93 12.93 30.96
C VAL A 76 14.41 13.02 31.03
N GLU A 77 13.77 11.89 30.66
CA GLU A 77 12.48 11.39 31.12
C GLU A 77 11.21 11.77 30.37
N THR A 78 10.59 10.77 29.83
CA THR A 78 9.56 9.94 30.49
C THR A 78 9.35 8.64 29.71
N GLU A 79 8.93 7.57 30.39
CA GLU A 79 8.73 6.20 29.83
C GLU A 79 7.47 6.06 28.95
N GLU A 80 6.89 7.13 28.45
CA GLU A 80 5.78 7.08 27.51
C GLU A 80 6.32 7.14 26.09
N ASP A 81 5.85 6.25 25.23
CA ASP A 81 6.07 6.34 23.79
C ASP A 81 5.67 7.73 23.33
N ALA A 82 6.63 8.52 22.85
CA ALA A 82 6.37 9.90 22.48
C ALA A 82 5.45 9.88 21.24
N GLU A 83 4.16 10.07 21.49
CA GLU A 83 3.21 10.28 20.41
C GLU A 83 3.55 11.57 19.66
N ARG A 84 3.29 11.57 18.35
CA ARG A 84 3.44 12.77 17.54
C ARG A 84 2.52 13.86 18.07
N PRO A 85 3.04 15.06 18.40
CA PRO A 85 2.21 16.15 18.94
C PRO A 85 1.06 16.52 18.00
N GLU A 86 -0.11 16.81 18.56
CA GLU A 86 -1.23 17.35 17.79
C GLU A 86 -1.11 18.88 17.65
N TYR A 87 -1.60 19.43 16.55
CA TYR A 87 -1.58 20.86 16.29
C TYR A 87 -2.86 21.34 15.61
N ASN A 88 -3.14 22.64 15.67
CA ASN A 88 -4.22 23.26 14.92
C ASN A 88 -3.71 23.77 13.57
N PRO A 89 -4.08 23.14 12.42
CA PRO A 89 -3.54 23.52 11.10
C PRO A 89 -3.93 24.94 10.67
N GLU A 90 -5.05 25.48 11.17
CA GLU A 90 -5.49 26.86 10.83
C GLU A 90 -4.54 27.93 11.37
N THR A 91 -3.74 27.62 12.41
CA THR A 91 -2.74 28.53 12.96
C THR A 91 -1.58 28.75 11.98
N TYR A 92 -1.32 27.79 11.12
CA TYR A 92 -0.15 27.74 10.26
C TYR A 92 -0.47 27.89 8.76
N ALA A 93 -1.74 28.13 8.40
CA ALA A 93 -2.17 28.23 7.00
C ALA A 93 -3.13 29.39 6.75
N ASP A 94 -2.87 30.16 5.71
CA ASP A 94 -3.84 31.08 5.11
C ASP A 94 -4.58 30.40 3.94
N THR A 95 -5.84 30.06 4.19
CA THR A 95 -6.74 29.42 3.22
C THR A 95 -7.68 30.41 2.51
N SER A 96 -7.52 31.72 2.70
CA SER A 96 -8.45 32.76 2.22
C SER A 96 -8.69 32.70 0.71
N LYS A 97 -7.69 32.33 -0.08
CA LYS A 97 -7.73 32.23 -1.55
C LYS A 97 -8.27 30.90 -2.08
N ALA A 98 -8.41 29.91 -1.21
CA ALA A 98 -8.86 28.58 -1.62
C ALA A 98 -10.37 28.59 -1.89
N ASP A 99 -10.77 28.06 -3.05
CA ASP A 99 -12.15 28.00 -3.51
C ASP A 99 -12.40 26.67 -4.23
N ILE A 100 -13.00 25.72 -3.52
CA ILE A 100 -13.28 24.36 -4.00
C ILE A 100 -14.34 24.35 -5.11
N SER A 101 -15.20 25.38 -5.19
CA SER A 101 -16.28 25.45 -6.18
C SER A 101 -15.80 25.66 -7.61
N LYS A 102 -14.52 26.05 -7.78
CA LYS A 102 -13.89 26.24 -9.11
C LYS A 102 -13.53 24.94 -9.80
N PHE A 103 -13.50 23.83 -9.09
CA PHE A 103 -13.09 22.55 -9.64
C PHE A 103 -14.32 21.78 -10.13
N LYS A 104 -14.22 21.22 -11.33
CA LYS A 104 -15.21 20.33 -11.92
C LYS A 104 -14.72 18.91 -11.85
N ALA A 105 -15.58 18.01 -11.42
CA ALA A 105 -15.31 16.59 -11.36
C ALA A 105 -15.89 15.84 -12.57
N LYS A 106 -15.25 14.74 -12.96
CA LYS A 106 -15.78 13.80 -13.93
C LYS A 106 -16.68 12.79 -13.23
N LYS A 107 -17.73 12.33 -13.90
CA LYS A 107 -18.58 11.27 -13.39
C LYS A 107 -17.78 10.00 -13.11
N ILE A 108 -17.94 9.45 -11.91
CA ILE A 108 -17.26 8.23 -11.47
C ILE A 108 -18.32 7.17 -11.18
N SER A 109 -18.06 5.95 -11.64
CA SER A 109 -18.88 4.79 -11.35
C SER A 109 -18.00 3.57 -11.06
N VAL A 110 -18.56 2.62 -10.32
CA VAL A 110 -17.98 1.30 -10.09
C VAL A 110 -19.04 0.27 -10.49
N SER A 111 -18.70 -0.59 -11.45
CA SER A 111 -19.57 -1.68 -11.89
C SER A 111 -19.55 -2.84 -10.91
N ASP A 112 -20.53 -3.72 -11.00
CA ASP A 112 -20.55 -4.93 -10.16
C ASP A 112 -19.45 -5.90 -10.59
N ASP A 113 -19.09 -5.94 -11.88
CA ASP A 113 -17.97 -6.75 -12.39
C ASP A 113 -16.63 -6.29 -11.76
N GLU A 114 -16.37 -4.97 -11.71
CA GLU A 114 -15.16 -4.45 -11.03
C GLU A 114 -15.12 -4.83 -9.54
N VAL A 115 -16.26 -4.89 -8.88
CA VAL A 115 -16.36 -5.31 -7.48
C VAL A 115 -16.04 -6.79 -7.35
N ASP A 116 -16.63 -7.63 -8.18
CA ASP A 116 -16.43 -9.07 -8.14
C ASP A 116 -14.99 -9.44 -8.53
N ASP A 117 -14.40 -8.78 -9.54
CA ASP A 117 -13.00 -8.97 -9.93
C ASP A 117 -12.05 -8.61 -8.78
N TYR A 118 -12.33 -7.51 -8.07
CA TYR A 118 -11.51 -7.12 -6.93
C TYR A 118 -11.62 -8.13 -5.77
N ILE A 119 -12.83 -8.60 -5.44
CA ILE A 119 -13.02 -9.63 -4.40
C ILE A 119 -12.30 -10.92 -4.78
N LYS A 120 -12.42 -11.34 -6.05
CA LYS A 120 -11.72 -12.53 -6.56
C LYS A 120 -10.19 -12.38 -6.48
N SER A 121 -9.64 -11.18 -6.71
CA SER A 121 -8.21 -10.95 -6.54
C SER A 121 -7.78 -11.12 -5.09
N LEU A 122 -8.53 -10.57 -4.13
CA LEU A 122 -8.26 -10.76 -2.71
C LEU A 122 -8.37 -12.24 -2.29
N MET A 123 -9.35 -12.97 -2.82
CA MET A 123 -9.48 -14.40 -2.56
C MET A 123 -8.29 -15.20 -3.09
N ARG A 124 -7.79 -14.88 -4.30
CA ARG A 124 -6.58 -15.50 -4.87
C ARG A 124 -5.34 -15.21 -4.01
N GLU A 125 -5.15 -13.96 -3.61
CA GLU A 125 -4.03 -13.56 -2.73
C GLU A 125 -4.07 -14.30 -1.38
N ALA A 126 -5.26 -14.43 -0.80
CA ALA A 126 -5.47 -15.13 0.47
C ALA A 126 -5.55 -16.67 0.31
N ARG A 127 -5.43 -17.21 -0.91
CA ARG A 127 -5.58 -18.64 -1.22
C ARG A 127 -6.89 -19.23 -0.70
N ILE A 128 -7.99 -18.49 -0.88
CA ILE A 128 -9.34 -18.92 -0.50
C ILE A 128 -10.04 -19.40 -1.77
N TYR A 129 -10.24 -20.70 -1.85
CA TYR A 129 -10.83 -21.35 -3.00
C TYR A 129 -12.30 -21.66 -2.76
N GLY A 130 -13.07 -21.71 -3.83
CA GLY A 130 -14.42 -22.26 -3.85
C GLY A 130 -14.41 -23.76 -4.12
N ASP A 131 -15.49 -24.23 -4.72
CA ASP A 131 -15.63 -25.65 -5.07
C ASP A 131 -14.69 -26.05 -6.22
N GLU A 132 -14.35 -27.35 -6.28
CA GLU A 132 -13.65 -27.93 -7.40
C GLU A 132 -14.45 -27.70 -8.72
N THR A 133 -13.75 -27.46 -9.80
CA THR A 133 -14.34 -27.28 -11.14
C THR A 133 -13.74 -28.24 -12.14
N ASP A 134 -14.51 -28.56 -13.19
CA ASP A 134 -14.17 -29.60 -14.15
C ASP A 134 -13.04 -29.23 -15.11
N ALA A 135 -12.85 -27.94 -15.38
CA ALA A 135 -11.88 -27.47 -16.36
C ALA A 135 -11.33 -26.07 -16.00
N ILE A 136 -10.12 -25.83 -16.44
CA ILE A 136 -9.44 -24.54 -16.27
C ILE A 136 -10.15 -23.46 -17.12
N ASP A 137 -10.47 -22.35 -16.50
CA ASP A 137 -10.89 -21.10 -17.13
C ASP A 137 -9.98 -19.92 -16.69
N GLU A 138 -10.28 -18.72 -17.14
CA GLU A 138 -9.50 -17.52 -16.82
C GLU A 138 -9.66 -17.07 -15.35
N GLU A 139 -10.66 -17.59 -14.64
CA GLU A 139 -11.00 -17.17 -13.26
C GLU A 139 -10.59 -18.20 -12.20
N CYS A 140 -10.30 -19.44 -12.60
CA CYS A 140 -9.96 -20.52 -11.66
C CYS A 140 -8.51 -20.42 -11.14
N ILE A 141 -8.24 -21.20 -10.10
CA ILE A 141 -6.90 -21.52 -9.62
C ILE A 141 -6.67 -23.01 -9.86
N ALA A 142 -5.56 -23.35 -10.50
CA ALA A 142 -5.15 -24.72 -10.72
C ALA A 142 -3.85 -25.04 -9.98
N HIS A 143 -3.73 -26.25 -9.44
CA HIS A 143 -2.46 -26.79 -9.02
C HIS A 143 -1.91 -27.66 -10.15
N VAL A 144 -0.68 -27.36 -10.57
CA VAL A 144 -0.03 -28.04 -11.67
C VAL A 144 1.35 -28.58 -11.28
N ALA A 145 1.68 -29.74 -11.82
CA ALA A 145 3.06 -30.20 -11.87
C ALA A 145 3.63 -29.79 -13.23
N TYR A 146 4.87 -29.30 -13.28
CA TYR A 146 5.49 -29.00 -14.56
C TYR A 146 6.98 -29.25 -14.58
N VAL A 147 7.48 -29.61 -15.77
CA VAL A 147 8.89 -29.70 -16.11
C VAL A 147 9.16 -28.72 -17.25
N LYS A 148 10.17 -27.87 -17.06
CA LYS A 148 10.68 -26.94 -18.07
C LYS A 148 12.03 -27.44 -18.56
N THR A 149 12.18 -27.68 -19.86
CA THR A 149 13.37 -28.20 -20.50
C THR A 149 13.83 -27.25 -21.60
N ASP A 150 15.13 -27.02 -21.71
CA ASP A 150 15.71 -26.30 -22.85
C ASP A 150 15.53 -27.11 -24.15
N THR A 151 15.08 -26.48 -25.23
CA THR A 151 14.79 -27.19 -26.48
C THR A 151 16.03 -27.66 -27.22
N ASP A 152 17.17 -26.98 -27.04
CA ASP A 152 18.40 -27.23 -27.77
C ASP A 152 19.31 -28.20 -27.00
N THR A 153 19.53 -27.93 -25.72
CA THR A 153 20.44 -28.75 -24.86
C THR A 153 19.76 -29.99 -24.29
N LYS A 154 18.41 -29.98 -24.20
CA LYS A 154 17.58 -30.98 -23.51
C LYS A 154 17.80 -31.05 -22.01
N GLU A 155 18.42 -30.04 -21.43
CA GLU A 155 18.62 -29.95 -19.98
C GLU A 155 17.32 -29.50 -19.29
N GLU A 156 17.02 -30.11 -18.15
CA GLU A 156 15.93 -29.70 -17.28
C GLU A 156 16.33 -28.39 -16.57
N ILE A 157 15.53 -27.32 -16.82
CA ILE A 157 15.75 -26.00 -16.22
C ILE A 157 15.00 -25.91 -14.88
N GLN A 158 13.78 -26.49 -14.82
CA GLN A 158 12.93 -26.41 -13.64
C GLN A 158 11.97 -27.60 -13.59
N ASN A 159 11.69 -28.08 -12.37
CA ASN A 159 10.77 -29.19 -12.12
C ASN A 159 10.04 -28.94 -10.81
N LEU A 160 8.72 -28.75 -10.86
CA LEU A 160 7.88 -28.55 -9.67
C LEU A 160 6.72 -29.54 -9.72
N SER A 161 6.50 -30.26 -8.62
CA SER A 161 5.45 -31.30 -8.52
C SER A 161 4.06 -30.76 -8.16
N ASN A 162 4.02 -29.56 -7.56
CA ASN A 162 2.76 -28.92 -7.18
C ASN A 162 2.96 -27.42 -7.10
N MET A 163 2.46 -26.69 -8.06
CA MET A 163 2.54 -25.24 -8.14
C MET A 163 1.14 -24.69 -8.34
N GLU A 164 0.79 -23.71 -7.53
CA GLU A 164 -0.42 -22.93 -7.74
C GLU A 164 -0.26 -22.01 -8.94
N TRP A 165 -1.23 -22.04 -9.83
CA TRP A 165 -1.25 -21.24 -11.04
C TRP A 165 -2.64 -20.63 -11.27
N SER A 166 -2.67 -19.38 -11.73
CA SER A 166 -3.87 -18.69 -12.26
C SER A 166 -3.53 -18.04 -13.60
N PHE A 167 -4.55 -17.77 -14.42
CA PHE A 167 -4.37 -17.18 -15.75
C PHE A 167 -3.69 -15.81 -15.67
N ASP A 168 -3.96 -15.02 -14.62
CA ASP A 168 -3.37 -13.69 -14.39
C ASP A 168 -1.92 -13.76 -13.90
N SER A 169 -1.44 -14.94 -13.50
CA SER A 169 -0.07 -15.08 -13.05
C SER A 169 0.89 -14.90 -14.23
N SER A 170 1.93 -14.10 -14.05
CA SER A 170 3.00 -13.93 -15.05
C SER A 170 3.99 -15.11 -15.09
N PHE A 171 3.69 -16.19 -14.37
CA PHE A 171 4.61 -17.31 -14.20
C PHE A 171 4.87 -18.05 -15.51
N PHE A 172 3.84 -18.35 -16.29
CA PHE A 172 3.98 -18.93 -17.60
C PHE A 172 3.88 -17.87 -18.71
N PRO A 173 4.58 -18.06 -19.85
CA PRO A 173 4.33 -17.28 -21.05
C PRO A 173 2.86 -17.37 -21.47
N GLU A 174 2.31 -16.30 -22.06
CA GLU A 174 0.91 -16.21 -22.48
C GLU A 174 0.48 -17.39 -23.37
N GLU A 175 1.38 -17.85 -24.25
CA GLU A 175 1.12 -18.99 -25.14
C GLU A 175 0.93 -20.31 -24.38
N VAL A 176 1.66 -20.47 -23.25
CA VAL A 176 1.51 -21.64 -22.36
C VAL A 176 0.21 -21.52 -21.58
N SER A 177 -0.06 -20.36 -20.99
CA SER A 177 -1.29 -20.10 -20.22
C SER A 177 -2.54 -20.34 -21.05
N LYS A 178 -2.57 -19.87 -22.30
CA LYS A 178 -3.69 -20.11 -23.22
C LYS A 178 -3.93 -21.59 -23.54
N LYS A 179 -2.90 -22.42 -23.51
CA LYS A 179 -3.04 -23.86 -23.76
C LYS A 179 -3.60 -24.62 -22.56
N LEU A 180 -3.52 -24.06 -21.38
CA LEU A 180 -4.10 -24.65 -20.16
C LEU A 180 -5.61 -24.40 -20.08
N ILE A 181 -6.15 -23.36 -20.73
CA ILE A 181 -7.60 -23.09 -20.74
C ILE A 181 -8.34 -24.28 -21.37
N GLY A 182 -9.35 -24.76 -20.65
CA GLY A 182 -10.16 -25.93 -21.02
C GLY A 182 -9.57 -27.28 -20.62
N CYS A 183 -8.34 -27.34 -20.10
CA CYS A 183 -7.77 -28.56 -19.55
C CYS A 183 -8.48 -29.02 -18.28
N LYS A 184 -8.53 -30.32 -18.07
CA LYS A 184 -9.17 -30.97 -16.92
C LYS A 184 -8.13 -31.55 -15.96
N VAL A 185 -8.56 -31.90 -14.78
CA VAL A 185 -7.72 -32.63 -13.82
C VAL A 185 -7.21 -33.91 -14.46
N GLY A 186 -5.91 -34.15 -14.37
CA GLY A 186 -5.19 -35.27 -14.99
C GLY A 186 -4.73 -35.03 -16.43
N ASP A 187 -5.12 -33.94 -17.09
CA ASP A 187 -4.62 -33.62 -18.41
C ASP A 187 -3.12 -33.26 -18.36
N ASN A 188 -2.41 -33.69 -19.40
CA ASN A 188 -1.01 -33.34 -19.61
C ASN A 188 -0.87 -32.51 -20.90
N VAL A 189 -0.25 -31.35 -20.79
CA VAL A 189 -0.07 -30.39 -21.88
C VAL A 189 1.41 -30.15 -22.13
N LYS A 190 1.84 -30.30 -23.39
CA LYS A 190 3.20 -29.98 -23.82
C LYS A 190 3.19 -28.76 -24.73
N VAL A 191 3.95 -27.73 -24.35
CA VAL A 191 4.04 -26.47 -25.10
C VAL A 191 5.51 -26.10 -25.32
N LYS A 192 5.86 -25.77 -26.56
CA LYS A 192 7.17 -25.20 -26.89
C LYS A 192 7.02 -23.69 -27.07
N CYS A 193 7.75 -22.94 -26.27
CA CYS A 193 7.71 -21.48 -26.26
C CYS A 193 9.04 -20.92 -25.80
N SER A 194 9.54 -19.87 -26.48
CA SER A 194 10.72 -19.10 -26.09
C SER A 194 11.99 -19.95 -25.81
N GLY A 195 12.25 -20.96 -26.67
CA GLY A 195 13.41 -21.85 -26.55
C GLY A 195 13.28 -22.91 -25.45
N CYS A 196 12.11 -23.05 -24.84
CA CYS A 196 11.83 -24.04 -23.82
C CYS A 196 10.65 -24.94 -24.21
N GLU A 197 10.64 -26.13 -23.69
CA GLU A 197 9.50 -27.05 -23.69
C GLU A 197 8.93 -27.14 -22.26
N TYR A 198 7.63 -26.90 -22.13
CA TYR A 198 6.87 -27.02 -20.89
C TYR A 198 6.05 -28.29 -20.96
N ASP A 199 6.22 -29.19 -20.01
CA ASP A 199 5.43 -30.41 -19.82
C ASP A 199 4.63 -30.25 -18.53
N ILE A 200 3.32 -30.01 -18.63
CA ILE A 200 2.48 -29.55 -17.52
C ILE A 200 1.37 -30.57 -17.31
N THR A 201 1.21 -31.03 -16.07
CA THR A 201 0.11 -31.90 -15.66
C THR A 201 -0.80 -31.14 -14.68
N VAL A 202 -2.09 -31.15 -14.91
CA VAL A 202 -3.10 -30.51 -14.05
C VAL A 202 -3.43 -31.47 -12.90
N ASN A 203 -3.15 -31.06 -11.65
CA ASN A 203 -3.38 -31.87 -10.46
C ASN A 203 -4.78 -31.66 -9.87
N ASP A 204 -5.21 -30.41 -9.72
CA ASP A 204 -6.55 -30.01 -9.31
C ASP A 204 -6.91 -28.63 -9.86
N ILE A 205 -8.21 -28.30 -9.81
CA ILE A 205 -8.76 -27.04 -10.31
C ILE A 205 -9.84 -26.58 -9.34
N ASN A 206 -9.71 -25.34 -8.83
CA ASN A 206 -10.66 -24.74 -7.90
C ASN A 206 -11.25 -23.47 -8.47
N SER A 207 -12.56 -23.30 -8.34
CA SER A 207 -13.23 -22.04 -8.70
C SER A 207 -12.93 -20.93 -7.69
N VAL A 208 -12.99 -19.68 -8.13
CA VAL A 208 -12.92 -18.49 -7.26
C VAL A 208 -14.32 -17.89 -7.15
N ASN A 209 -15.23 -18.61 -6.46
CA ASN A 209 -16.63 -18.22 -6.33
C ASN A 209 -16.87 -17.36 -5.09
N ILE A 210 -17.51 -16.18 -5.28
CA ILE A 210 -17.89 -15.27 -4.20
C ILE A 210 -19.18 -15.77 -3.54
N THR A 211 -19.05 -16.53 -2.47
CA THR A 211 -20.14 -17.05 -1.65
C THR A 211 -20.10 -16.45 -0.25
N ASN A 212 -21.14 -16.69 0.54
CA ASN A 212 -21.13 -16.25 1.95
C ASN A 212 -20.01 -16.92 2.75
N ILE A 213 -19.67 -18.18 2.41
CA ILE A 213 -18.61 -18.95 3.10
C ILE A 213 -17.24 -18.40 2.73
N THR A 214 -16.97 -18.20 1.44
CA THR A 214 -15.67 -17.69 1.00
C THR A 214 -15.43 -16.25 1.49
N VAL A 215 -16.45 -15.40 1.50
CA VAL A 215 -16.37 -14.05 2.07
C VAL A 215 -16.18 -14.08 3.59
N PHE A 216 -16.89 -14.95 4.31
CA PHE A 216 -16.71 -15.13 5.75
C PHE A 216 -15.26 -15.53 6.08
N THR A 217 -14.69 -16.46 5.31
CA THR A 217 -13.30 -16.89 5.45
C THR A 217 -12.32 -15.76 5.12
N LEU A 218 -12.51 -15.07 3.97
CA LEU A 218 -11.67 -13.97 3.51
C LEU A 218 -11.59 -12.82 4.53
N THR A 219 -12.70 -12.55 5.20
CA THR A 219 -12.81 -11.42 6.15
C THR A 219 -12.68 -11.86 7.60
N SER A 220 -12.21 -13.08 7.86
CA SER A 220 -12.09 -13.64 9.21
C SER A 220 -13.37 -13.49 10.06
N GLY A 221 -14.53 -13.63 9.41
CA GLY A 221 -15.84 -13.55 10.05
C GLY A 221 -16.44 -12.14 10.14
N GLN A 222 -15.78 -11.11 9.70
CA GLN A 222 -16.28 -9.72 9.74
C GLN A 222 -17.55 -9.55 8.91
N TYR A 223 -17.64 -10.22 7.75
CA TYR A 223 -18.81 -10.18 6.88
C TYR A 223 -19.47 -11.55 6.75
N MET A 224 -20.71 -11.66 7.25
CA MET A 224 -21.53 -12.88 7.19
C MET A 224 -22.23 -13.09 5.84
N LYS A 225 -22.31 -12.04 5.00
CA LYS A 225 -23.01 -12.06 3.71
C LYS A 225 -22.16 -11.45 2.63
N ALA A 226 -22.02 -12.15 1.52
CA ALA A 226 -21.30 -11.66 0.34
C ALA A 226 -21.87 -10.33 -0.20
N SER A 227 -23.19 -10.13 -0.13
CA SER A 227 -23.83 -8.87 -0.55
C SER A 227 -23.37 -7.65 0.25
N ASN A 228 -23.15 -7.82 1.56
CA ASN A 228 -22.67 -6.73 2.41
C ASN A 228 -21.20 -6.40 2.10
N TYR A 229 -20.40 -7.43 1.86
CA TYR A 229 -19.00 -7.24 1.49
C TYR A 229 -18.87 -6.60 0.10
N ARG A 230 -19.69 -7.01 -0.89
CA ARG A 230 -19.76 -6.32 -2.19
C ARG A 230 -20.10 -4.84 -2.05
N THR A 231 -21.04 -4.49 -1.16
CA THR A 231 -21.38 -3.08 -0.91
C THR A 231 -20.20 -2.32 -0.32
N PHE A 232 -19.48 -2.93 0.62
CA PHE A 232 -18.26 -2.36 1.20
C PHE A 232 -17.19 -2.15 0.13
N ILE A 233 -16.85 -3.17 -0.66
CA ILE A 233 -15.86 -3.10 -1.73
C ILE A 233 -16.26 -2.07 -2.80
N LYS A 234 -17.55 -1.98 -3.15
CA LYS A 234 -18.04 -0.96 -4.09
C LYS A 234 -17.74 0.46 -3.61
N ASN A 235 -18.01 0.73 -2.34
CA ASN A 235 -17.71 2.02 -1.71
C ASN A 235 -16.19 2.27 -1.63
N TYR A 236 -15.43 1.27 -1.25
CA TYR A 236 -13.97 1.35 -1.22
C TYR A 236 -13.40 1.70 -2.61
N LEU A 237 -13.76 0.97 -3.64
CA LEU A 237 -13.30 1.23 -5.03
C LEU A 237 -13.77 2.60 -5.54
N TYR A 238 -15.00 3.00 -5.21
CA TYR A 238 -15.50 4.33 -5.54
C TYR A 238 -14.63 5.42 -4.89
N ASN A 239 -14.32 5.30 -3.61
CA ASN A 239 -13.48 6.25 -2.88
C ASN A 239 -12.06 6.33 -3.48
N GLN A 240 -11.47 5.20 -3.86
CA GLN A 240 -10.17 5.17 -4.53
C GLN A 240 -10.22 5.90 -5.89
N LYS A 241 -11.25 5.65 -6.68
CA LYS A 241 -11.44 6.33 -7.97
C LYS A 241 -11.69 7.83 -7.80
N VAL A 242 -12.47 8.24 -6.79
CA VAL A 242 -12.72 9.65 -6.47
C VAL A 242 -11.44 10.35 -6.09
N LEU A 243 -10.62 9.74 -5.23
CA LEU A 243 -9.33 10.29 -4.81
C LEU A 243 -8.39 10.47 -6.01
N SER A 244 -8.21 9.42 -6.79
CA SER A 244 -7.32 9.45 -7.98
C SER A 244 -7.78 10.44 -9.04
N ALA A 245 -9.09 10.50 -9.33
CA ALA A 245 -9.62 11.41 -10.36
C ALA A 245 -9.54 12.89 -9.98
N ASN A 246 -9.49 13.21 -8.68
CA ASN A 246 -9.46 14.57 -8.17
C ASN A 246 -8.08 15.01 -7.64
N GLU A 247 -7.04 14.19 -7.78
CA GLU A 247 -5.69 14.48 -7.26
C GLU A 247 -5.15 15.82 -7.80
N ASP A 248 -5.18 16.03 -9.11
CA ASP A 248 -4.77 17.30 -9.73
C ASP A 248 -5.56 18.52 -9.22
N SER A 249 -6.83 18.33 -8.88
CA SER A 249 -7.69 19.39 -8.36
C SER A 249 -7.34 19.72 -6.92
N ILE A 250 -7.04 18.71 -6.11
CA ILE A 250 -6.55 18.88 -4.74
C ILE A 250 -5.20 19.60 -4.76
N ASP A 251 -4.27 19.21 -5.62
CA ASP A 251 -2.97 19.85 -5.73
C ASP A 251 -3.08 21.34 -6.12
N LYS A 252 -3.98 21.67 -7.04
CA LYS A 252 -4.26 23.05 -7.40
C LYS A 252 -4.91 23.83 -6.25
N LEU A 253 -5.80 23.18 -5.51
CA LEU A 253 -6.42 23.78 -4.33
C LEU A 253 -5.37 24.04 -3.24
N CYS A 254 -4.47 23.09 -2.98
CA CYS A 254 -3.34 23.22 -2.05
C CYS A 254 -2.38 24.37 -2.45
N LYS A 255 -2.12 24.57 -3.75
CA LYS A 255 -1.31 25.71 -4.24
C LYS A 255 -1.93 27.08 -3.96
N SER A 256 -3.22 27.17 -3.67
CA SER A 256 -3.88 28.40 -3.24
C SER A 256 -3.79 28.69 -1.74
N VAL A 257 -3.28 27.74 -0.95
CA VAL A 257 -3.02 27.87 0.48
C VAL A 257 -1.57 28.31 0.70
N SER A 258 -1.37 29.27 1.58
CA SER A 258 -0.04 29.71 1.99
C SER A 258 0.25 29.21 3.41
N VAL A 259 1.28 28.41 3.59
CA VAL A 259 1.77 28.02 4.92
C VAL A 259 2.60 29.18 5.49
N THR A 260 2.30 29.60 6.70
CA THR A 260 2.87 30.78 7.37
C THR A 260 3.91 30.42 8.42
N GLY A 261 4.08 29.14 8.72
CA GLY A 261 5.04 28.60 9.70
C GLY A 261 4.76 27.14 9.96
N TYR A 262 5.53 26.54 10.85
CA TYR A 262 5.41 25.13 11.24
C TYR A 262 5.29 25.02 12.77
N PRO A 263 4.50 24.04 13.29
CA PRO A 263 4.56 23.68 14.71
C PRO A 263 5.93 23.05 15.02
N GLU A 264 6.72 23.71 15.85
CA GLU A 264 8.14 23.35 16.10
C GLU A 264 8.30 21.97 16.73
N ASP A 265 7.40 21.59 17.62
CA ASP A 265 7.37 20.29 18.29
C ASP A 265 7.06 19.14 17.30
N VAL A 266 6.10 19.35 16.40
CA VAL A 266 5.74 18.39 15.34
C VAL A 266 6.89 18.25 14.34
N LEU A 267 7.44 19.37 13.86
CA LEU A 267 8.56 19.36 12.92
C LEU A 267 9.79 18.65 13.53
N SER A 268 10.08 18.92 14.80
CA SER A 268 11.16 18.26 15.52
C SER A 268 10.94 16.75 15.64
N TYR A 269 9.71 16.33 15.96
CA TYR A 269 9.33 14.93 16.00
C TYR A 269 9.52 14.26 14.61
N ASP A 270 9.00 14.86 13.54
CA ASP A 270 9.09 14.31 12.19
C ASP A 270 10.54 14.19 11.69
N ILE A 271 11.40 15.18 12.03
CA ILE A 271 12.84 15.11 11.76
C ILE A 271 13.48 13.95 12.51
N GLN A 272 13.17 13.78 13.79
CA GLN A 272 13.71 12.68 14.61
C GLN A 272 13.30 11.32 14.05
N GLN A 273 12.04 11.13 13.65
CA GLN A 273 11.58 9.88 13.06
C GLN A 273 12.35 9.53 11.78
N LYS A 274 12.60 10.51 10.90
CA LYS A 274 13.41 10.30 9.70
C LYS A 274 14.86 9.90 10.02
N PHE A 275 15.48 10.55 11.00
CA PHE A 275 16.82 10.13 11.46
C PHE A 275 16.84 8.70 11.94
N MET A 276 15.85 8.33 12.75
CA MET A 276 15.75 7.00 13.32
C MET A 276 15.56 5.93 12.25
N TYR A 277 14.72 6.19 11.24
CA TYR A 277 14.59 5.32 10.11
C TYR A 277 15.95 5.03 9.44
N TYR A 278 16.75 6.07 9.17
CA TYR A 278 18.04 5.88 8.53
C TYR A 278 19.07 5.17 9.42
N TYR A 279 19.03 5.39 10.75
CA TYR A 279 19.88 4.62 11.68
C TYR A 279 19.49 3.14 11.68
N GLN A 280 18.21 2.86 11.63
CA GLN A 280 17.71 1.49 11.60
C GLN A 280 18.14 0.73 10.35
N ILE A 281 17.91 1.26 9.16
CA ILE A 281 18.27 0.58 7.91
C ILE A 281 19.78 0.42 7.72
N THR A 282 20.58 1.27 8.37
CA THR A 282 22.05 1.18 8.32
C THR A 282 22.63 0.37 9.48
N GLY A 283 21.86 0.02 10.49
CA GLY A 283 22.33 -0.58 11.73
C GLY A 283 23.24 0.36 12.55
N ALA A 284 23.25 1.65 12.22
CA ALA A 284 24.09 2.64 12.87
C ALA A 284 23.55 3.03 14.24
N SER A 285 24.46 3.33 15.17
CA SER A 285 24.09 3.79 16.52
C SER A 285 24.30 5.29 16.74
N SER A 286 24.90 5.97 15.77
CA SER A 286 25.19 7.41 15.86
C SER A 286 25.43 8.02 14.46
N PRO A 287 25.31 9.36 14.31
CA PRO A 287 25.63 10.04 13.06
C PRO A 287 27.12 9.99 12.68
N ASP A 288 27.99 9.58 13.62
CA ASP A 288 29.44 9.46 13.42
C ASP A 288 29.84 8.04 12.96
N ASP A 289 28.90 7.11 12.91
CA ASP A 289 29.14 5.75 12.45
C ASP A 289 29.54 5.74 10.95
N GLU A 290 30.59 4.98 10.63
CA GLU A 290 31.13 4.92 9.25
C GLU A 290 30.16 4.25 8.29
N THR A 291 29.34 3.29 8.75
CA THR A 291 28.30 2.64 7.97
C THR A 291 27.24 3.67 7.55
N PHE A 292 26.82 4.49 8.51
CA PHE A 292 25.86 5.57 8.24
C PHE A 292 26.43 6.61 7.27
N LYS A 293 27.68 7.06 7.48
CA LYS A 293 28.33 8.03 6.59
C LYS A 293 28.49 7.49 5.18
N SER A 294 28.86 6.22 5.03
CA SER A 294 28.96 5.58 3.72
C SER A 294 27.57 5.52 3.04
N TYR A 295 26.55 5.09 3.78
CA TYR A 295 25.19 5.01 3.27
C TYR A 295 24.65 6.36 2.77
N ILE A 296 24.73 7.42 3.58
CA ILE A 296 24.23 8.76 3.18
C ILE A 296 24.97 9.33 1.98
N LYS A 297 26.26 8.97 1.82
CA LYS A 297 27.08 9.40 0.70
C LYS A 297 26.71 8.65 -0.58
N GLU A 298 26.56 7.34 -0.52
CA GLU A 298 26.37 6.47 -1.69
C GLU A 298 24.93 6.48 -2.17
N ASN A 299 23.96 6.47 -1.24
CA ASN A 299 22.54 6.34 -1.58
C ASN A 299 21.80 7.69 -1.59
N LEU A 300 22.21 8.65 -0.78
CA LEU A 300 21.52 9.94 -0.68
C LEU A 300 22.31 11.12 -1.25
N GLY A 301 23.54 10.88 -1.72
CA GLY A 301 24.42 11.91 -2.28
C GLY A 301 24.90 12.96 -1.28
N CYS A 302 24.73 12.71 0.03
CA CYS A 302 25.15 13.63 1.09
C CYS A 302 26.60 13.37 1.49
N LYS A 303 27.49 14.34 1.26
CA LYS A 303 28.92 14.20 1.58
C LYS A 303 29.23 14.30 3.05
N THR A 304 28.35 14.90 3.83
CA THR A 304 28.51 15.12 5.29
C THR A 304 27.20 14.90 6.01
N THR A 305 27.27 14.58 7.29
CA THR A 305 26.10 14.50 8.19
C THR A 305 25.32 15.83 8.22
N LYS A 306 26.00 16.98 8.10
CA LYS A 306 25.36 18.29 8.04
C LYS A 306 24.48 18.45 6.77
N GLU A 307 24.99 18.01 5.62
CA GLU A 307 24.18 18.01 4.35
C GLU A 307 22.97 17.09 4.52
N PHE A 308 23.16 15.92 5.10
CA PHE A 308 22.07 14.98 5.40
C PHE A 308 21.03 15.61 6.33
N THR A 309 21.43 16.22 7.46
CA THR A 309 20.51 16.92 8.38
C THR A 309 19.70 17.97 7.66
N THR A 310 20.34 18.79 6.83
CA THR A 310 19.64 19.82 6.04
C THR A 310 18.65 19.22 5.06
N LYS A 311 18.99 18.08 4.42
CA LYS A 311 18.09 17.34 3.54
C LYS A 311 16.87 16.82 4.28
N ILE A 312 17.08 16.14 5.40
CA ILE A 312 16.00 15.57 6.24
C ILE A 312 15.06 16.65 6.77
N GLN A 313 15.61 17.77 7.23
CA GLN A 313 14.81 18.91 7.67
C GLN A 313 13.93 19.44 6.54
N LYS A 314 14.49 19.64 5.36
CA LYS A 314 13.73 20.11 4.18
C LYS A 314 12.63 19.14 3.77
N GLU A 315 12.90 17.84 3.81
CA GLU A 315 11.90 16.82 3.52
C GLU A 315 10.78 16.77 4.57
N ALA A 316 11.11 16.95 5.86
CA ALA A 316 10.12 17.04 6.92
C ALA A 316 9.25 18.29 6.78
N GLU A 317 9.86 19.45 6.50
CA GLU A 317 9.15 20.70 6.23
C GLU A 317 8.20 20.54 5.03
N GLN A 318 8.64 19.91 3.95
CA GLN A 318 7.81 19.69 2.75
C GLN A 318 6.62 18.75 3.04
N SER A 319 6.84 17.67 3.77
CA SER A 319 5.77 16.73 4.16
C SER A 319 4.75 17.42 5.07
N LEU A 320 5.23 18.20 6.04
CA LEU A 320 4.38 18.93 6.97
C LEU A 320 3.64 20.11 6.30
N ASP A 321 4.24 20.74 5.30
CA ASP A 321 3.61 21.76 4.45
C ASP A 321 2.37 21.22 3.74
N ASP A 322 2.49 20.03 3.12
CA ASP A 322 1.38 19.36 2.44
C ASP A 322 0.29 18.92 3.44
N GLU A 323 0.69 18.41 4.60
CA GLU A 323 -0.24 18.02 5.66
C GLU A 323 -1.03 19.24 6.19
N ILE A 324 -0.34 20.32 6.52
CA ILE A 324 -0.97 21.56 7.02
C ILE A 324 -2.01 22.07 6.02
N LYS A 325 -1.68 22.10 4.71
CA LYS A 325 -2.60 22.56 3.67
C LYS A 325 -3.86 21.72 3.61
N ILE A 326 -3.72 20.40 3.55
CA ILE A 326 -4.85 19.46 3.49
C ILE A 326 -5.72 19.58 4.74
N LEU A 327 -5.13 19.58 5.92
CA LEU A 327 -5.85 19.65 7.18
C LEU A 327 -6.56 21.02 7.38
N ALA A 328 -5.92 22.14 7.00
CA ALA A 328 -6.53 23.46 7.06
C ALA A 328 -7.69 23.59 6.07
N LEU A 329 -7.57 23.07 4.86
CA LEU A 329 -8.67 23.02 3.89
C LEU A 329 -9.85 22.19 4.40
N THR A 330 -9.57 21.05 5.03
CA THR A 330 -10.59 20.18 5.61
C THR A 330 -11.38 20.92 6.68
N LYS A 331 -10.73 21.71 7.53
CA LYS A 331 -11.41 22.57 8.51
C LYS A 331 -12.20 23.69 7.83
N LYS A 332 -11.62 24.39 6.88
CA LYS A 332 -12.29 25.45 6.11
C LYS A 332 -13.61 25.02 5.50
N TYR A 333 -13.66 23.80 4.96
CA TYR A 333 -14.87 23.27 4.30
C TYR A 333 -15.76 22.42 5.22
N ASN A 334 -15.53 22.44 6.55
CA ASN A 334 -16.28 21.67 7.55
C ASN A 334 -16.28 20.15 7.29
N LEU A 335 -15.18 19.63 6.81
CA LEU A 335 -14.97 18.20 6.52
C LEU A 335 -14.14 17.49 7.60
N TRP A 336 -13.76 18.22 8.66
CA TRP A 336 -13.01 17.68 9.78
C TRP A 336 -13.83 16.65 10.55
N LEU A 337 -13.22 15.51 10.84
CA LEU A 337 -13.82 14.44 11.61
C LEU A 337 -13.26 14.42 13.03
N ASP A 338 -14.12 14.19 14.02
CA ASP A 338 -13.69 13.76 15.35
C ASP A 338 -13.06 12.35 15.28
N ASP A 339 -12.44 11.90 16.34
CA ASP A 339 -11.67 10.64 16.35
C ASP A 339 -12.56 9.42 16.10
N ASP A 340 -13.79 9.39 16.65
CA ASP A 340 -14.72 8.27 16.43
C ASP A 340 -15.12 8.16 14.96
N LYS A 341 -15.39 9.29 14.32
CA LYS A 341 -15.73 9.32 12.90
C LYS A 341 -14.52 9.05 12.02
N LEU A 342 -13.34 9.52 12.43
CA LEU A 342 -12.09 9.19 11.74
C LEU A 342 -11.86 7.67 11.73
N ALA A 343 -11.99 7.02 12.89
CA ALA A 343 -11.86 5.57 13.01
C ALA A 343 -12.85 4.83 12.11
N ALA A 344 -14.12 5.24 12.13
CA ALA A 344 -15.16 4.67 11.28
C ALA A 344 -14.86 4.85 9.78
N GLU A 345 -14.39 6.03 9.36
CA GLU A 345 -14.06 6.31 7.96
C GLU A 345 -12.80 5.57 7.51
N VAL A 346 -11.79 5.40 8.38
CA VAL A 346 -10.62 4.55 8.11
C VAL A 346 -11.06 3.13 7.80
N MET A 347 -11.93 2.54 8.63
CA MET A 347 -12.40 1.17 8.42
C MET A 347 -13.25 0.98 7.16
N GLN A 348 -13.82 2.05 6.60
CA GLN A 348 -14.49 2.01 5.29
C GLN A 348 -13.52 2.12 4.11
N ASN A 349 -12.26 2.43 4.35
CA ASN A 349 -11.26 2.70 3.32
C ASN A 349 -10.02 1.81 3.43
N THR A 350 -10.13 0.69 4.15
CA THR A 350 -9.09 -0.35 4.21
C THR A 350 -9.71 -1.74 4.07
N THR A 351 -8.99 -2.66 3.44
CA THR A 351 -9.35 -4.09 3.33
C THR A 351 -8.38 -4.98 4.12
N GLU A 352 -7.36 -4.40 4.75
CA GLU A 352 -6.21 -5.11 5.32
C GLU A 352 -6.23 -5.16 6.84
N TYR A 353 -6.90 -4.20 7.49
CA TYR A 353 -6.90 -4.07 8.94
C TYR A 353 -8.27 -4.42 9.53
N SER A 354 -8.26 -5.09 10.67
CA SER A 354 -9.49 -5.51 11.36
C SER A 354 -10.02 -4.45 12.34
N SER A 355 -9.20 -3.49 12.72
CA SER A 355 -9.56 -2.37 13.59
C SER A 355 -8.85 -1.08 13.19
N ALA A 356 -9.37 0.07 13.62
CA ALA A 356 -8.70 1.35 13.43
C ALA A 356 -7.40 1.44 14.25
N GLU A 357 -7.35 0.77 15.39
CA GLU A 357 -6.16 0.66 16.24
C GLU A 357 -5.03 -0.07 15.50
N ASP A 358 -5.33 -1.19 14.82
CA ASP A 358 -4.35 -1.92 14.01
C ASP A 358 -3.82 -1.02 12.87
N TYR A 359 -4.73 -0.28 12.20
CA TYR A 359 -4.34 0.68 11.17
C TYR A 359 -3.43 1.78 11.75
N TYR A 360 -3.77 2.34 12.92
CA TYR A 360 -2.95 3.40 13.55
C TYR A 360 -1.60 2.88 14.02
N ALA A 361 -1.53 1.64 14.47
CA ALA A 361 -0.26 1.01 14.82
C ALA A 361 0.67 0.86 13.61
N ALA A 362 0.10 0.54 12.44
CA ALA A 362 0.86 0.37 11.18
C ALA A 362 1.19 1.71 10.49
N CYS A 363 0.20 2.62 10.39
CA CYS A 363 0.28 3.81 9.54
C CYS A 363 0.30 5.14 10.31
N SER A 364 0.15 5.15 11.60
CA SER A 364 -0.10 6.27 12.52
C SER A 364 -1.48 6.93 12.38
N LYS A 365 -1.97 7.52 13.47
CA LYS A 365 -3.24 8.27 13.50
C LYS A 365 -3.17 9.57 12.70
N SER A 366 -2.01 10.23 12.70
CA SER A 366 -1.79 11.46 11.91
C SER A 366 -1.85 11.20 10.41
N TYR A 367 -1.25 10.11 9.95
CA TYR A 367 -1.36 9.69 8.55
C TYR A 367 -2.80 9.34 8.17
N ALA A 368 -3.50 8.59 9.02
CA ALA A 368 -4.92 8.29 8.81
C ALA A 368 -5.74 9.57 8.65
N ARG A 369 -5.53 10.56 9.52
CA ARG A 369 -6.20 11.86 9.47
C ARG A 369 -5.88 12.61 8.18
N TYR A 370 -4.62 12.65 7.77
CA TYR A 370 -4.20 13.25 6.50
C TYR A 370 -4.88 12.58 5.30
N PHE A 371 -4.82 11.25 5.22
CA PHE A 371 -5.39 10.47 4.13
C PHE A 371 -6.92 10.66 4.02
N ILE A 372 -7.64 10.50 5.12
CA ILE A 372 -9.10 10.68 5.16
C ILE A 372 -9.49 12.14 4.86
N SER A 373 -8.70 13.11 5.31
CA SER A 373 -8.90 14.51 4.97
C SER A 373 -8.75 14.77 3.47
N LYS A 374 -7.72 14.20 2.85
CA LYS A 374 -7.50 14.28 1.40
C LYS A 374 -8.67 13.63 0.62
N LEU A 375 -9.13 12.47 1.08
CA LEU A 375 -10.30 11.79 0.51
C LEU A 375 -11.59 12.61 0.65
N ASN A 376 -11.83 13.23 1.80
CA ASN A 376 -13.01 14.07 2.01
C ASN A 376 -13.01 15.33 1.14
N LEU A 377 -11.85 15.94 0.91
CA LEU A 377 -11.70 17.01 -0.07
C LEU A 377 -12.00 16.52 -1.49
N ALA A 378 -11.52 15.35 -1.88
CA ALA A 378 -11.83 14.73 -3.16
C ALA A 378 -13.33 14.48 -3.32
N LYS A 379 -13.98 13.93 -2.29
CA LYS A 379 -15.44 13.72 -2.26
C LYS A 379 -16.22 15.04 -2.38
N GLU A 380 -15.73 16.12 -1.77
CA GLU A 380 -16.38 17.43 -1.84
C GLU A 380 -16.22 18.05 -3.24
N ILE A 381 -15.05 17.92 -3.88
CA ILE A 381 -14.86 18.30 -5.28
C ILE A 381 -15.80 17.50 -6.19
N GLN A 382 -15.94 16.19 -5.93
CA GLN A 382 -16.83 15.31 -6.71
C GLN A 382 -18.29 15.75 -6.68
N LYS A 383 -18.77 16.35 -5.59
CA LYS A 383 -20.15 16.90 -5.51
C LYS A 383 -20.41 18.08 -6.47
N ASN A 384 -19.36 18.73 -6.97
CA ASN A 384 -19.53 19.83 -7.92
C ASN A 384 -20.02 19.36 -9.31
N GLU A 385 -19.86 18.07 -9.65
CA GLU A 385 -20.46 17.48 -10.86
C GLU A 385 -22.00 17.39 -10.74
N GLU A 386 -22.50 16.89 -9.60
CA GLU A 386 -23.93 16.70 -9.37
C GLU A 386 -24.72 18.04 -9.38
N ARG A 387 -24.08 19.14 -9.01
CA ARG A 387 -24.69 20.47 -8.99
C ARG A 387 -24.88 21.09 -10.38
N ILE A 388 -24.12 20.63 -11.38
CA ILE A 388 -24.16 21.18 -12.74
C ILE A 388 -25.23 20.48 -13.59
N GLU A 389 -25.51 19.20 -13.35
CA GLU A 389 -26.55 18.45 -14.05
C GLU A 389 -27.98 18.82 -13.59
N GLY A 390 -28.14 19.34 -12.37
CA GLY A 390 -29.44 19.77 -11.81
C GLY A 390 -29.83 21.23 -12.06
N ALA A 391 -28.99 22.01 -12.73
CA ALA A 391 -29.21 23.44 -13.02
C ALA A 391 -29.63 23.73 -14.48
N GLY A 392 -30.03 22.69 -15.22
CA GLY A 392 -30.54 22.78 -16.60
C GLY A 392 -32.05 22.67 -16.67
#